data_054bbcf511d10cd536877e7b2b4ed6e7
#
_entry.id   054bbcf511d10cd536877e7b2b4ed6e7
#
_cell.length_a   1.000
_cell.length_b   1.000
_cell.length_c   1.000
_cell.angle_alpha   90.00
_cell.angle_beta   90.00
_cell.angle_gamma   90.00
#
_symmetry.space_group_name_H-M   'P 1'
#
loop_
_entity.id
_entity.type
_entity.pdbx_description
1 polymer ?
#
loop_
_entity_poly.entity_id
_entity_poly.type
_entity_poly.pdbx_seq_one_letter_code
_entity_poly.pdbx_strand_id
1 'polypeptide(L)'
;GERGPSRRPEPPTRAPDKAVDVPVREDQALLYRLSGDWNPLHADPEFAATAGFDRPILHGLCSYGATLKAVTDTLLGGDVARIRSYATRFAGVVYPGETLRVRMWADGDGGGAGSGRIVAAVSAVERDEAPVLADTVIEHT
;
A
#
# COMPACT_ATOMS: atom_id res chain seq x y z
N GLY A 1 -9.96 15.55 -27.10
CA GLY A 1 -8.60 15.84 -26.68
C GLY A 1 -7.91 14.58 -26.24
N GLU A 2 -6.87 14.16 -26.96
CA GLU A 2 -6.02 13.02 -26.59
C GLU A 2 -5.39 13.30 -25.23
N ARG A 3 -5.71 12.44 -24.25
CA ARG A 3 -4.94 12.41 -23.01
C ARG A 3 -3.56 11.85 -23.37
N GLY A 4 -2.53 12.69 -23.31
CA GLY A 4 -1.15 12.21 -23.40
C GLY A 4 -0.90 11.09 -22.40
N PRO A 5 0.13 10.24 -22.61
CA PRO A 5 0.41 9.14 -21.73
C PRO A 5 0.62 9.70 -20.32
N SER A 6 -0.28 9.33 -19.40
CA SER A 6 -0.12 9.68 -18.00
C SER A 6 1.16 9.00 -17.52
N ARG A 7 2.18 9.79 -17.25
CA ARG A 7 3.45 9.30 -16.74
C ARG A 7 3.16 8.62 -15.40
N ARG A 8 3.29 7.28 -15.36
CA ARG A 8 3.09 6.54 -14.13
C ARG A 8 4.10 7.02 -13.09
N PRO A 9 3.68 7.19 -11.83
CA PRO A 9 4.60 7.59 -10.77
C PRO A 9 5.50 6.42 -10.41
N GLU A 10 6.64 6.32 -11.08
CA GLU A 10 7.65 5.31 -10.78
C GLU A 10 8.53 5.77 -9.61
N PRO A 11 8.94 4.83 -8.73
CA PRO A 11 9.89 5.16 -7.68
C PRO A 11 11.18 5.72 -8.27
N PRO A 12 11.82 6.70 -7.61
CA PRO A 12 13.15 7.17 -7.99
C PRO A 12 14.18 6.03 -7.97
N THR A 13 15.25 6.17 -8.73
CA THR A 13 16.35 5.19 -8.73
C THR A 13 17.26 5.29 -7.50
N ARG A 14 17.20 6.41 -6.78
CA ARG A 14 17.92 6.58 -5.51
C ARG A 14 17.31 5.72 -4.41
N ALA A 15 18.08 5.47 -3.35
CA ALA A 15 17.59 4.79 -2.16
C ALA A 15 16.38 5.54 -1.56
N PRO A 16 15.42 4.83 -0.96
CA PRO A 16 14.28 5.48 -0.30
C PRO A 16 14.73 6.35 0.87
N ASP A 17 14.03 7.45 1.10
CA ASP A 17 14.28 8.32 2.25
C ASP A 17 13.93 7.62 3.57
N LYS A 18 12.88 6.81 3.55
CA LYS A 18 12.45 5.96 4.65
C LYS A 18 11.96 4.62 4.13
N ALA A 19 12.12 3.59 4.96
CA ALA A 19 11.51 2.29 4.75
C ALA A 19 10.99 1.77 6.10
N VAL A 20 9.77 1.26 6.10
CA VAL A 20 9.11 0.74 7.29
C VAL A 20 8.53 -0.63 7.00
N ASP A 21 8.75 -1.57 7.88
CA ASP A 21 8.15 -2.90 7.82
C ASP A 21 6.89 -2.94 8.69
N VAL A 22 5.78 -3.32 8.07
CA VAL A 22 4.46 -3.41 8.70
C VAL A 22 4.04 -4.88 8.73
N PRO A 23 4.10 -5.54 9.89
CA PRO A 23 3.64 -6.92 9.98
C PRO A 23 2.12 -6.99 9.82
N VAL A 24 1.66 -7.93 9.00
CA VAL A 24 0.23 -8.24 8.84
C VAL A 24 -0.10 -9.42 9.75
N ARG A 25 -1.05 -9.25 10.67
CA ARG A 25 -1.47 -10.31 11.57
C ARG A 25 -2.07 -11.48 10.80
N GLU A 26 -1.89 -12.70 11.30
CA GLU A 26 -2.47 -13.89 10.69
C GLU A 26 -4.01 -13.85 10.65
N ASP A 27 -4.64 -13.17 11.61
CA ASP A 27 -6.09 -12.97 11.70
C ASP A 27 -6.57 -11.65 11.08
N GLN A 28 -5.69 -10.89 10.42
CA GLN A 28 -6.00 -9.55 9.91
C GLN A 28 -7.18 -9.55 8.93
N ALA A 29 -7.26 -10.53 8.04
CA ALA A 29 -8.36 -10.63 7.08
C ALA A 29 -9.69 -10.96 7.78
N LEU A 30 -9.66 -11.78 8.82
CA LEU A 30 -10.85 -12.12 9.60
C LEU A 30 -11.39 -10.92 10.37
N LEU A 31 -10.50 -10.04 10.83
CA LEU A 31 -10.86 -8.79 11.47
C LEU A 31 -11.40 -7.78 10.46
N TYR A 32 -10.70 -7.60 9.34
CA TYR A 32 -11.07 -6.62 8.32
C TYR A 32 -12.42 -6.91 7.67
N ARG A 33 -12.76 -8.19 7.44
CA ARG A 33 -14.06 -8.57 6.86
C ARG A 33 -15.25 -8.06 7.66
N LEU A 34 -15.07 -7.81 8.96
CA LEU A 34 -16.13 -7.25 9.82
C LEU A 34 -16.53 -5.82 9.43
N SER A 35 -15.71 -5.14 8.63
CA SER A 35 -16.00 -3.81 8.08
C SER A 35 -16.91 -3.86 6.83
N GLY A 36 -17.36 -5.04 6.42
CA GLY A 36 -18.38 -5.18 5.37
C GLY A 36 -17.94 -5.94 4.11
N ASP A 37 -16.68 -6.36 4.00
CA ASP A 37 -16.22 -7.17 2.86
C ASP A 37 -16.17 -8.65 3.26
N TRP A 38 -17.24 -9.37 2.96
CA TRP A 38 -17.44 -10.78 3.33
C TRP A 38 -17.06 -11.76 2.22
N ASN A 39 -16.30 -11.32 1.22
CA ASN A 39 -15.88 -12.20 0.14
C ASN A 39 -15.12 -13.41 0.72
N PRO A 40 -15.53 -14.65 0.42
CA PRO A 40 -14.91 -15.86 0.96
C PRO A 40 -13.45 -16.05 0.55
N LEU A 41 -12.98 -15.32 -0.47
CA LEU A 41 -11.58 -15.30 -0.88
C LEU A 41 -10.63 -14.94 0.27
N HIS A 42 -11.11 -14.19 1.23
CA HIS A 42 -10.31 -13.69 2.37
C HIS A 42 -10.43 -14.55 3.63
N ALA A 43 -11.30 -15.58 3.62
CA ALA A 43 -11.60 -16.35 4.82
C ALA A 43 -11.67 -17.88 4.58
N ASP A 44 -12.07 -18.32 3.40
CA ASP A 44 -12.33 -19.73 3.09
C ASP A 44 -11.15 -20.32 2.28
N PRO A 45 -10.39 -21.26 2.87
CA PRO A 45 -9.27 -21.91 2.17
C PRO A 45 -9.66 -22.64 0.90
N GLU A 46 -10.82 -23.30 0.86
CA GLU A 46 -11.28 -23.99 -0.34
C GLU A 46 -11.62 -23.03 -1.46
N PHE A 47 -12.28 -21.93 -1.13
CA PHE A 47 -12.58 -20.89 -2.10
C PHE A 47 -11.29 -20.24 -2.64
N ALA A 48 -10.34 -19.94 -1.77
CA ALA A 48 -9.04 -19.39 -2.17
C ALA A 48 -8.29 -20.33 -3.12
N ALA A 49 -8.32 -21.64 -2.85
CA ALA A 49 -7.70 -22.65 -3.70
C ALA A 49 -8.34 -22.68 -5.10
N THR A 50 -9.68 -22.57 -5.21
CA THR A 50 -10.36 -22.50 -6.50
C THR A 50 -10.01 -21.24 -7.30
N ALA A 51 -9.67 -20.16 -6.61
CA ALA A 51 -9.20 -18.92 -7.22
C ALA A 51 -7.71 -18.92 -7.58
N GLY A 52 -6.99 -20.01 -7.28
CA GLY A 52 -5.58 -20.19 -7.61
C GLY A 52 -4.60 -19.71 -6.53
N PHE A 53 -5.06 -19.49 -5.31
CA PHE A 53 -4.22 -19.08 -4.19
C PHE A 53 -3.97 -20.22 -3.20
N ASP A 54 -2.78 -20.25 -2.60
CA ASP A 54 -2.39 -21.28 -1.63
C ASP A 54 -3.23 -21.22 -0.36
N ARG A 55 -3.74 -20.06 -0.01
CA ARG A 55 -4.57 -19.80 1.18
C ARG A 55 -5.32 -18.49 1.01
N PRO A 56 -6.26 -18.14 1.92
CA PRO A 56 -6.96 -16.86 1.87
C PRO A 56 -6.01 -15.67 1.84
N ILE A 57 -6.35 -14.68 1.03
CA ILE A 57 -5.55 -13.46 0.85
C ILE A 57 -6.12 -12.30 1.66
N LEU A 58 -5.26 -11.33 1.99
CA LEU A 58 -5.69 -10.09 2.62
C LEU A 58 -6.46 -9.22 1.62
N HIS A 59 -7.45 -8.47 2.11
CA HIS A 59 -8.15 -7.46 1.32
C HIS A 59 -7.18 -6.37 0.84
N GLY A 60 -7.25 -6.03 -0.44
CA GLY A 60 -6.39 -4.99 -1.02
C GLY A 60 -6.55 -3.65 -0.32
N LEU A 61 -7.78 -3.26 0.04
CA LEU A 61 -8.05 -2.03 0.77
C LEU A 61 -7.45 -2.03 2.19
N CYS A 62 -7.25 -3.18 2.80
CA CYS A 62 -6.54 -3.28 4.08
C CYS A 62 -5.06 -2.92 3.91
N SER A 63 -4.38 -3.47 2.90
CA SER A 63 -3.01 -3.10 2.55
C SER A 63 -2.89 -1.62 2.18
N TYR A 64 -3.87 -1.10 1.47
CA TYR A 64 -3.98 0.31 1.10
C TYR A 64 -4.01 1.22 2.34
N GLY A 65 -4.88 0.92 3.30
CA GLY A 65 -4.98 1.67 4.55
C GLY A 65 -3.75 1.55 5.44
N ALA A 66 -3.20 0.34 5.59
CA ALA A 66 -1.98 0.11 6.37
C ALA A 66 -0.78 0.88 5.82
N THR A 67 -0.66 0.96 4.50
CA THR A 67 0.38 1.74 3.83
C THR A 67 0.23 3.23 4.10
N LEU A 68 -0.96 3.78 3.97
CA LEU A 68 -1.21 5.20 4.26
C LEU A 68 -0.89 5.54 5.72
N LYS A 69 -1.27 4.67 6.65
CA LYS A 69 -0.92 4.84 8.06
C LYS A 69 0.60 4.89 8.26
N ALA A 70 1.33 3.95 7.68
CA ALA A 70 2.79 3.89 7.80
C ALA A 70 3.45 5.17 7.26
N VAL A 71 3.01 5.65 6.10
CA VAL A 71 3.55 6.88 5.49
C VAL A 71 3.21 8.10 6.34
N THR A 72 1.98 8.22 6.78
CA THR A 72 1.52 9.36 7.60
C THR A 72 2.27 9.43 8.93
N ASP A 73 2.42 8.30 9.61
CA ASP A 73 3.15 8.24 10.89
C ASP A 73 4.65 8.55 10.70
N THR A 74 5.24 8.13 9.60
CA THR A 74 6.69 8.26 9.37
C THR A 74 7.08 9.66 8.86
N LEU A 75 6.34 10.21 7.91
CA LEU A 75 6.72 11.43 7.21
C LEU A 75 5.85 12.66 7.52
N LEU A 76 4.65 12.46 8.05
CA LEU A 76 3.69 13.55 8.27
C LEU A 76 3.33 13.73 9.75
N GLY A 77 4.11 13.16 10.66
CA GLY A 77 3.90 13.31 12.10
C GLY A 77 2.58 12.72 12.61
N GLY A 78 2.00 11.78 11.89
CA GLY A 78 0.70 11.17 12.24
C GLY A 78 -0.51 12.05 11.90
N ASP A 79 -0.31 13.18 11.26
CA ASP A 79 -1.39 14.13 10.95
C ASP A 79 -2.10 13.79 9.64
N VAL A 80 -3.19 13.04 9.74
CA VAL A 80 -4.02 12.61 8.60
C VAL A 80 -4.71 13.79 7.89
N ALA A 81 -4.87 14.93 8.56
CA ALA A 81 -5.49 16.12 7.96
C ALA A 81 -4.62 16.72 6.85
N ARG A 82 -3.34 16.37 6.81
CA ARG A 82 -2.41 16.80 5.77
C ARG A 82 -2.60 16.07 4.43
N ILE A 83 -3.26 14.91 4.42
CA ILE A 83 -3.46 14.12 3.20
C ILE A 83 -4.45 14.83 2.27
N ARG A 84 -4.06 15.01 1.02
CA ARG A 84 -4.90 15.62 -0.03
C ARG A 84 -5.39 14.59 -1.05
N SER A 85 -4.50 13.69 -1.47
CA SER A 85 -4.86 12.59 -2.35
C SER A 85 -3.98 11.37 -2.10
N TYR A 86 -4.51 10.21 -2.39
CA TYR A 86 -3.79 8.96 -2.30
C TYR A 86 -4.23 8.03 -3.42
N ALA A 87 -3.33 7.74 -4.34
CA ALA A 87 -3.57 6.88 -5.48
C ALA A 87 -2.57 5.73 -5.52
N THR A 88 -3.04 4.55 -5.91
CA THR A 88 -2.20 3.37 -6.06
C THR A 88 -2.76 2.43 -7.11
N ARG A 89 -1.92 1.51 -7.56
CA ARG A 89 -2.33 0.35 -8.34
C ARG A 89 -2.08 -0.91 -7.51
N PHE A 90 -3.08 -1.77 -7.40
CA PHE A 90 -2.93 -3.09 -6.79
C PHE A 90 -2.11 -3.99 -7.73
N ALA A 91 -0.90 -4.32 -7.33
CA ALA A 91 0.06 -5.07 -8.15
C ALA A 91 0.18 -6.54 -7.76
N GLY A 92 -0.20 -6.90 -6.54
CA GLY A 92 -0.12 -8.27 -6.05
C GLY A 92 -0.89 -8.47 -4.76
N VAL A 93 -1.00 -9.73 -4.36
CA VAL A 93 -1.72 -10.13 -3.15
C VAL A 93 -0.80 -10.16 -1.95
N VAL A 94 -1.41 -10.15 -0.75
CA VAL A 94 -0.74 -10.33 0.53
C VAL A 94 -1.41 -11.49 1.26
N TYR A 95 -0.60 -12.38 1.81
CA TYR A 95 -1.10 -13.41 2.71
C TYR A 95 -1.02 -12.91 4.16
N PRO A 96 -2.08 -13.10 4.96
CA PRO A 96 -2.01 -12.82 6.40
C PRO A 96 -0.81 -13.52 7.04
N GLY A 97 -0.10 -12.80 7.90
CA GLY A 97 1.16 -13.25 8.49
C GLY A 97 2.42 -12.77 7.78
N GLU A 98 2.28 -12.28 6.54
CA GLU A 98 3.39 -11.66 5.83
C GLU A 98 3.66 -10.23 6.33
N THR A 99 4.82 -9.69 5.95
CA THR A 99 5.25 -8.33 6.28
C THR A 99 5.24 -7.45 5.04
N LEU A 100 4.58 -6.30 5.13
CA LEU A 100 4.64 -5.27 4.10
C LEU A 100 5.87 -4.40 4.32
N ARG A 101 6.72 -4.28 3.30
CA ARG A 101 7.80 -3.29 3.30
C ARG A 101 7.37 -2.08 2.51
N VAL A 102 7.24 -0.95 3.20
CA VAL A 102 6.83 0.33 2.63
C VAL A 102 8.07 1.20 2.46
N ARG A 103 8.50 1.41 1.22
CA ARG A 103 9.60 2.32 0.88
C ARG A 103 9.00 3.65 0.44
N MET A 104 9.59 4.76 0.91
CA MET A 104 9.06 6.10 0.73
C MET A 104 10.12 7.04 0.21
N TRP A 105 9.74 7.83 -0.80
CA TRP A 105 10.55 8.92 -1.36
C TRP A 105 9.76 10.22 -1.26
N ALA A 106 10.27 11.15 -0.48
CA ALA A 106 9.70 12.48 -0.42
C ALA A 106 10.18 13.30 -1.62
N ASP A 107 9.24 13.82 -2.39
CA ASP A 107 9.52 14.70 -3.52
C ASP A 107 9.23 16.13 -3.07
N GLY A 108 10.31 16.90 -2.86
CA GLY A 108 10.28 18.13 -2.04
C GLY A 108 9.60 19.36 -2.64
N ASP A 109 9.08 19.31 -3.88
CA ASP A 109 8.65 20.52 -4.57
C ASP A 109 7.17 20.49 -5.00
N GLY A 110 6.30 20.29 -4.03
CA GLY A 110 4.85 20.46 -4.24
C GLY A 110 4.37 21.92 -4.16
N GLY A 111 5.21 22.89 -4.56
CA GLY A 111 4.76 24.24 -4.88
C GLY A 111 4.17 25.08 -3.73
N GLY A 112 4.66 24.95 -2.51
CA GLY A 112 4.25 25.79 -1.39
C GLY A 112 4.90 25.36 -0.08
N ALA A 113 5.13 26.26 0.85
CA ALA A 113 5.68 25.94 2.15
C ALA A 113 4.77 24.92 2.87
N GLY A 114 5.28 23.70 3.10
CA GLY A 114 4.57 22.64 3.80
C GLY A 114 3.75 21.71 2.93
N SER A 115 3.69 21.88 1.61
CA SER A 115 3.04 20.93 0.70
C SER A 115 4.08 20.07 -0.02
N GLY A 116 3.69 18.84 -0.38
CA GLY A 116 4.60 17.94 -1.04
C GLY A 116 3.92 16.71 -1.62
N ARG A 117 4.77 15.85 -2.16
CA ARG A 117 4.38 14.59 -2.77
C ARG A 117 5.29 13.49 -2.22
N ILE A 118 4.70 12.36 -1.92
CA ILE A 118 5.42 11.15 -1.51
C ILE A 118 5.13 10.06 -2.53
N VAL A 119 6.17 9.46 -3.07
CA VAL A 119 6.06 8.23 -3.86
C VAL A 119 6.38 7.07 -2.93
N ALA A 120 5.62 6.01 -3.04
CA ALA A 120 5.85 4.80 -2.24
C ALA A 120 5.87 3.54 -3.12
N ALA A 121 6.54 2.52 -2.62
CA ALA A 121 6.52 1.18 -3.19
C ALA A 121 6.33 0.18 -2.05
N VAL A 122 5.41 -0.75 -2.21
CA VAL A 122 5.07 -1.73 -1.18
C VAL A 122 5.29 -3.13 -1.71
N SER A 123 6.00 -3.92 -0.94
CA SER A 123 6.34 -5.30 -1.28
C SER A 123 6.09 -6.26 -0.11
N ALA A 124 5.93 -7.55 -0.42
CA ALA A 124 5.82 -8.62 0.57
C ALA A 124 7.22 -9.19 0.83
N VAL A 125 7.74 -8.98 2.02
CA VAL A 125 9.14 -9.32 2.38
C VAL A 125 9.41 -10.80 2.22
N GLU A 126 8.52 -11.66 2.70
CA GLU A 126 8.72 -13.13 2.74
C GLU A 126 8.60 -13.80 1.36
N ARG A 127 8.11 -13.08 0.35
CA ARG A 127 8.01 -13.58 -1.03
C ARG A 127 8.95 -12.83 -1.98
N ASP A 128 10.22 -12.74 -1.60
CA ASP A 128 11.28 -12.08 -2.40
C ASP A 128 10.92 -10.65 -2.80
N GLU A 129 10.29 -9.91 -1.88
CA GLU A 129 9.82 -8.55 -2.10
C GLU A 129 8.88 -8.41 -3.32
N ALA A 130 7.98 -9.39 -3.50
CA ALA A 130 6.98 -9.34 -4.54
C ALA A 130 6.13 -8.06 -4.42
N PRO A 131 5.89 -7.33 -5.52
CA PRO A 131 5.12 -6.09 -5.48
C PRO A 131 3.70 -6.30 -4.98
N VAL A 132 3.26 -5.42 -4.09
CA VAL A 132 1.88 -5.40 -3.53
C VAL A 132 1.13 -4.18 -4.02
N LEU A 133 1.69 -2.99 -3.79
CA LEU A 133 1.17 -1.73 -4.32
C LEU A 133 2.24 -1.08 -5.20
N ALA A 134 1.83 -0.62 -6.36
CA ALA A 134 2.69 0.06 -7.32
C ALA A 134 2.05 1.37 -7.77
N ASP A 135 2.85 2.23 -8.42
CA ASP A 135 2.37 3.53 -8.90
C ASP A 135 1.70 4.34 -7.76
N THR A 136 2.27 4.26 -6.56
CA THR A 136 1.68 4.82 -5.35
C THR A 136 2.15 6.24 -5.12
N VAL A 137 1.21 7.17 -5.02
CA VAL A 137 1.47 8.60 -4.77
C VAL A 137 0.54 9.13 -3.71
N ILE A 138 1.11 9.87 -2.77
CA ILE A 138 0.40 10.60 -1.75
C ILE A 138 0.75 12.08 -1.91
N GLU A 139 -0.26 12.93 -2.11
CA GLU A 139 -0.12 14.37 -2.09
C GLU A 139 -0.58 14.91 -0.76
N HIS A 140 0.16 15.86 -0.21
CA HIS A 140 -0.09 16.39 1.13
C HIS A 140 0.20 17.89 1.23
N THR A 141 -0.35 18.51 2.24
CA THR A 141 -0.01 19.88 2.64
C THR A 141 1.16 19.93 3.59
#